data_fd28cd9c2961c8f7995518e787b02606
#
_entry.id   fd28cd9c2961c8f7995518e787b02606
#
_cell.length_a   1.000
_cell.length_b   1.000
_cell.length_c   1.000
_cell.angle_alpha   90.00
_cell.angle_beta   90.00
_cell.angle_gamma   90.00
#
_symmetry.space_group_name_H-M   'P 1'
#
loop_
_entity.id
_entity.type
_entity.pdbx_description
1 polymer ?
#
loop_
_entity_poly.entity_id
_entity_poly.type
_entity_poly.pdbx_seq_one_letter_code
_entity_poly.pdbx_strand_id
1 'polypeptide(L)'
;MCDLQILAAMGKPGGGRAQITPRLTSKFHLINFTNPNERAMKKIYDTIFMIKFTQFGDDVKVLQDTLALATINIFNQCMADFLPTPKKTHYIYNMRDISKVFQGLFLADKNYYESKEQVVKLWAHEVFRVFHDRLISIEDTDKFRRMVNF
;
A
#
# COMPACT_ATOMS: atom_id res chain seq x y z
N MET A 1 25.78 3.63 -33.12
CA MET A 1 24.55 3.26 -32.44
C MET A 1 23.60 4.43 -32.65
N CYS A 2 22.70 4.31 -33.60
CA CYS A 2 21.65 5.29 -33.84
C CYS A 2 20.38 4.76 -33.15
N ASP A 3 19.58 5.66 -32.58
CA ASP A 3 18.25 5.37 -32.01
C ASP A 3 18.22 4.55 -30.70
N LEU A 4 19.23 4.66 -29.88
CA LEU A 4 19.24 4.05 -28.54
C LEU A 4 18.81 5.09 -27.50
N GLN A 5 17.68 4.80 -26.78
CA GLN A 5 17.22 5.59 -25.66
C GLN A 5 17.36 4.79 -24.37
N ILE A 6 18.01 5.38 -23.36
CA ILE A 6 18.19 4.76 -22.06
C ILE A 6 17.23 5.38 -21.06
N LEU A 7 16.39 4.53 -20.45
CA LEU A 7 15.51 4.88 -19.33
C LEU A 7 16.05 4.21 -18.07
N ALA A 8 16.22 4.96 -17.00
CA ALA A 8 16.71 4.45 -15.73
C ALA A 8 15.79 4.89 -14.58
N ALA A 9 15.60 4.01 -13.62
CA ALA A 9 14.87 4.32 -12.38
C ALA A 9 15.75 3.99 -11.17
N MET A 10 15.75 4.87 -10.19
CA MET A 10 16.55 4.71 -8.97
C MET A 10 15.83 5.25 -7.76
N GLY A 11 16.19 4.77 -6.58
CA GLY A 11 15.75 5.39 -5.33
C GLY A 11 16.52 6.66 -5.02
N LYS A 12 15.97 7.52 -4.16
CA LYS A 12 16.61 8.76 -3.71
C LYS A 12 18.06 8.48 -3.25
N PRO A 13 19.07 9.25 -3.72
CA PRO A 13 20.44 9.13 -3.25
C PRO A 13 20.58 9.50 -1.78
N GLY A 14 21.48 8.84 -1.05
CA GLY A 14 21.69 9.00 0.39
C GLY A 14 21.23 7.78 1.20
N GLY A 15 21.41 7.79 2.52
CA GLY A 15 21.03 6.68 3.40
C GLY A 15 21.78 5.38 3.15
N GLY A 16 23.10 5.44 2.91
CA GLY A 16 23.95 4.27 2.64
C GLY A 16 24.00 3.83 1.16
N ARG A 17 23.29 4.51 0.26
CA ARG A 17 23.38 4.28 -1.19
C ARG A 17 24.52 5.07 -1.80
N ALA A 18 25.11 4.53 -2.88
CA ALA A 18 26.17 5.21 -3.62
C ALA A 18 25.73 6.59 -4.12
N GLN A 19 26.62 7.56 -3.97
CA GLN A 19 26.40 8.91 -4.52
C GLN A 19 26.52 8.85 -6.05
N ILE A 20 25.67 9.63 -6.71
CA ILE A 20 25.66 9.75 -8.15
C ILE A 20 26.48 10.96 -8.54
N THR A 21 27.40 10.77 -9.45
CA THR A 21 28.28 11.85 -9.90
C THR A 21 27.52 12.86 -10.77
N PRO A 22 27.83 14.17 -10.68
CA PRO A 22 27.25 15.18 -11.56
C PRO A 22 27.48 14.89 -13.05
N ARG A 23 28.59 14.21 -13.38
CA ARG A 23 28.88 13.77 -14.74
C ARG A 23 27.85 12.81 -15.31
N LEU A 24 27.34 11.89 -14.49
CA LEU A 24 26.29 10.96 -14.90
C LEU A 24 24.94 11.67 -15.03
N THR A 25 24.58 12.49 -14.04
CA THR A 25 23.29 13.20 -14.02
C THR A 25 23.16 14.19 -15.15
N SER A 26 24.27 14.81 -15.61
CA SER A 26 24.25 15.73 -16.76
C SER A 26 23.85 15.07 -18.09
N LYS A 27 23.87 13.75 -18.17
CA LYS A 27 23.48 12.98 -19.37
C LYS A 27 22.03 12.52 -19.37
N PHE A 28 21.29 12.78 -18.29
CA PHE A 28 19.90 12.35 -18.14
C PHE A 28 18.99 13.53 -17.84
N HIS A 29 17.77 13.46 -18.35
CA HIS A 29 16.68 14.30 -17.87
C HIS A 29 16.15 13.69 -16.57
N LEU A 30 16.34 14.41 -15.46
CA LEU A 30 15.94 13.94 -14.14
C LEU A 30 14.46 14.27 -13.87
N ILE A 31 13.68 13.26 -13.61
CA ILE A 31 12.28 13.41 -13.19
C ILE A 31 12.16 12.92 -11.75
N ASN A 32 11.75 13.79 -10.85
CA ASN A 32 11.54 13.45 -9.45
C ASN A 32 10.09 12.97 -9.23
N PHE A 33 9.94 11.72 -8.81
CA PHE A 33 8.67 11.16 -8.38
C PHE A 33 8.56 11.23 -6.86
N THR A 34 7.71 12.12 -6.37
CA THR A 34 7.36 12.17 -4.95
C THR A 34 6.31 11.12 -4.62
N ASN A 35 6.31 10.63 -3.37
CA ASN A 35 5.24 9.76 -2.92
C ASN A 35 3.89 10.50 -3.06
N PRO A 36 2.86 9.82 -3.57
CA PRO A 36 1.53 10.42 -3.66
C PRO A 36 1.04 10.77 -2.25
N ASN A 37 0.39 11.93 -2.14
CA ASN A 37 -0.25 12.33 -0.90
C ASN A 37 -1.51 11.47 -0.64
N GLU A 38 -2.03 11.55 0.58
CA GLU A 38 -3.20 10.78 1.01
C GLU A 38 -4.41 10.97 0.09
N ARG A 39 -4.64 12.20 -0.38
CA ARG A 39 -5.73 12.53 -1.30
C ARG A 39 -5.57 11.83 -2.65
N ALA A 40 -4.35 11.78 -3.18
CA ALA A 40 -4.06 11.08 -4.44
C ALA A 40 -4.20 9.57 -4.27
N MET A 41 -3.69 9.01 -3.16
CA MET A 41 -3.86 7.60 -2.83
C MET A 41 -5.34 7.23 -2.75
N LYS A 42 -6.12 8.00 -1.99
CA LYS A 42 -7.57 7.79 -1.87
C LYS A 42 -8.23 7.79 -3.25
N LYS A 43 -7.98 8.79 -4.08
CA LYS A 43 -8.57 8.89 -5.42
C LYS A 43 -8.25 7.66 -6.29
N ILE A 44 -7.00 7.18 -6.25
CA ILE A 44 -6.59 6.01 -7.02
C ILE A 44 -7.38 4.78 -6.57
N TYR A 45 -7.39 4.50 -5.28
CA TYR A 45 -8.02 3.27 -4.76
C TYR A 45 -9.53 3.34 -4.79
N ASP A 46 -10.15 4.48 -4.53
CA ASP A 46 -11.61 4.67 -4.69
C ASP A 46 -12.05 4.39 -6.12
N THR A 47 -11.30 4.91 -7.12
CA THR A 47 -11.64 4.68 -8.53
C THR A 47 -11.56 3.20 -8.90
N ILE A 48 -10.52 2.52 -8.44
CA ILE A 48 -10.34 1.09 -8.69
C ILE A 48 -11.44 0.29 -7.97
N PHE A 49 -11.75 0.62 -6.73
CA PHE A 49 -12.82 -0.03 -5.96
C PHE A 49 -14.19 0.14 -6.59
N MET A 50 -14.50 1.33 -7.08
CA MET A 50 -15.78 1.63 -7.70
C MET A 50 -16.12 0.63 -8.81
N ILE A 51 -15.12 0.27 -9.64
CA ILE A 51 -15.30 -0.68 -10.75
C ILE A 51 -15.72 -2.06 -10.23
N LYS A 52 -15.10 -2.55 -9.17
CA LYS A 52 -15.43 -3.88 -8.61
C LYS A 52 -16.73 -3.87 -7.84
N PHE A 53 -16.94 -2.85 -7.01
CA PHE A 53 -18.10 -2.80 -6.12
C PHE A 53 -19.41 -2.40 -6.81
N THR A 54 -19.37 -1.94 -8.09
CA THR A 54 -20.60 -1.80 -8.90
C THR A 54 -21.39 -3.10 -9.04
N GLN A 55 -20.70 -4.24 -8.91
CA GLN A 55 -21.32 -5.56 -9.01
C GLN A 55 -22.02 -6.01 -7.71
N PHE A 56 -21.75 -5.34 -6.60
CA PHE A 56 -22.29 -5.66 -5.28
C PHE A 56 -23.53 -4.84 -4.96
N GLY A 57 -24.27 -5.25 -3.93
CA GLY A 57 -25.42 -4.50 -3.43
C GLY A 57 -25.07 -3.11 -2.91
N ASP A 58 -26.06 -2.22 -2.83
CA ASP A 58 -25.84 -0.82 -2.41
C ASP A 58 -25.30 -0.72 -0.97
N ASP A 59 -25.62 -1.67 -0.13
CA ASP A 59 -25.10 -1.77 1.24
C ASP A 59 -23.58 -1.94 1.28
N VAL A 60 -22.99 -2.67 0.33
CA VAL A 60 -21.55 -2.89 0.25
C VAL A 60 -20.86 -1.68 -0.38
N LYS A 61 -21.50 -1.01 -1.32
CA LYS A 61 -20.94 0.19 -1.97
C LYS A 61 -20.64 1.32 -0.98
N VAL A 62 -21.47 1.48 0.05
CA VAL A 62 -21.25 2.50 1.10
C VAL A 62 -19.95 2.28 1.88
N LEU A 63 -19.46 1.03 1.95
CA LEU A 63 -18.20 0.70 2.63
C LEU A 63 -16.95 1.13 1.86
N GLN A 64 -17.07 1.38 0.57
CA GLN A 64 -15.93 1.66 -0.32
C GLN A 64 -15.01 2.74 0.23
N ASP A 65 -15.56 3.93 0.46
CA ASP A 65 -14.80 5.09 0.96
C ASP A 65 -14.16 4.81 2.33
N THR A 66 -14.91 4.15 3.21
CA THR A 66 -14.45 3.83 4.57
C THR A 66 -13.30 2.84 4.55
N LEU A 67 -13.40 1.76 3.77
CA LEU A 67 -12.36 0.74 3.67
C LEU A 67 -11.09 1.29 3.00
N ALA A 68 -11.25 2.15 1.99
CA ALA A 68 -10.11 2.80 1.35
C ALA A 68 -9.36 3.71 2.32
N LEU A 69 -10.06 4.58 3.04
CA LEU A 69 -9.46 5.45 4.06
C LEU A 69 -8.84 4.66 5.20
N ALA A 70 -9.52 3.65 5.71
CA ALA A 70 -8.99 2.80 6.78
C ALA A 70 -7.69 2.12 6.36
N THR A 71 -7.62 1.58 5.14
CA THR A 71 -6.40 0.94 4.61
C THR A 71 -5.25 1.94 4.49
N ILE A 72 -5.51 3.15 3.99
CA ILE A 72 -4.49 4.21 3.88
C ILE A 72 -4.00 4.65 5.25
N ASN A 73 -4.90 4.80 6.22
CA ASN A 73 -4.54 5.18 7.59
C ASN A 73 -3.66 4.11 8.26
N ILE A 74 -4.03 2.83 8.15
CA ILE A 74 -3.22 1.71 8.67
C ILE A 74 -1.84 1.71 8.00
N PHE A 75 -1.76 1.89 6.69
CA PHE A 75 -0.49 1.98 5.97
C PHE A 75 0.39 3.12 6.47
N ASN A 76 -0.16 4.33 6.63
CA ASN A 76 0.57 5.48 7.14
C ASN A 76 1.08 5.25 8.57
N GLN A 77 0.26 4.65 9.43
CA GLN A 77 0.66 4.28 10.79
C GLN A 77 1.75 3.20 10.78
N CYS A 78 1.64 2.18 9.93
CA CYS A 78 2.68 1.17 9.78
C CYS A 78 4.02 1.77 9.33
N MET A 79 3.99 2.73 8.39
CA MET A 79 5.20 3.44 7.95
C MET A 79 5.83 4.29 9.03
N ALA A 80 5.03 4.88 9.92
CA ALA A 80 5.51 5.71 11.01
C ALA A 80 6.07 4.88 12.18
N ASP A 81 5.40 3.78 12.51
CA ASP A 81 5.64 3.00 13.72
C ASP A 81 6.62 1.84 13.54
N PHE A 82 6.63 1.21 12.38
CA PHE A 82 7.46 0.04 12.10
C PHE A 82 8.61 0.40 11.15
N LEU A 83 9.64 1.01 11.74
CA LEU A 83 10.83 1.42 10.97
C LEU A 83 11.78 0.23 10.75
N PRO A 84 12.46 0.17 9.59
CA PRO A 84 13.45 -0.86 9.34
C PRO A 84 14.67 -0.68 10.25
N THR A 85 15.06 -1.75 10.90
CA THR A 85 16.27 -1.83 11.72
C THR A 85 17.16 -2.96 11.21
N PRO A 86 18.46 -3.05 11.61
CA PRO A 86 19.33 -4.15 11.20
C PRO A 86 18.78 -5.54 11.52
N LYS A 87 17.97 -5.67 12.57
CA LYS A 87 17.30 -6.94 12.94
C LYS A 87 15.96 -7.14 12.23
N LYS A 88 15.34 -6.06 11.73
CA LYS A 88 14.00 -6.03 11.11
C LYS A 88 14.08 -5.35 9.73
N THR A 89 15.00 -5.78 8.87
CA THR A 89 15.29 -5.16 7.57
C THR A 89 14.11 -5.20 6.60
N HIS A 90 13.19 -6.15 6.80
CA HIS A 90 12.00 -6.36 5.96
C HIS A 90 10.81 -5.46 6.34
N TYR A 91 10.94 -4.61 7.36
CA TYR A 91 9.91 -3.63 7.72
C TYR A 91 9.92 -2.44 6.75
N ILE A 92 9.76 -2.74 5.48
CA ILE A 92 9.67 -1.76 4.41
C ILE A 92 8.27 -1.81 3.84
N TYR A 93 7.50 -0.74 4.06
CA TYR A 93 6.14 -0.59 3.56
C TYR A 93 6.12 0.32 2.35
N ASN A 94 5.36 -0.05 1.34
CA ASN A 94 5.25 0.71 0.09
C ASN A 94 3.83 0.60 -0.50
N MET A 95 3.57 1.38 -1.55
CA MET A 95 2.27 1.39 -2.23
C MET A 95 1.81 0.02 -2.75
N ARG A 96 2.75 -0.90 -3.01
CA ARG A 96 2.39 -2.26 -3.44
C ARG A 96 1.69 -3.05 -2.34
N ASP A 97 1.99 -2.74 -1.07
CA ASP A 97 1.36 -3.43 0.05
C ASP A 97 -0.11 -3.01 0.17
N ILE A 98 -0.42 -1.71 -0.01
CA ILE A 98 -1.82 -1.27 -0.14
C ILE A 98 -2.50 -2.00 -1.31
N SER A 99 -1.85 -2.02 -2.47
CA SER A 99 -2.40 -2.69 -3.66
C SER A 99 -2.68 -4.17 -3.44
N LYS A 100 -1.90 -4.88 -2.60
CA LYS A 100 -2.15 -6.29 -2.26
C LYS A 100 -3.43 -6.47 -1.44
N VAL A 101 -3.74 -5.56 -0.51
CA VAL A 101 -5.00 -5.60 0.25
C VAL A 101 -6.17 -5.46 -0.71
N PHE A 102 -6.12 -4.48 -1.60
CA PHE A 102 -7.17 -4.30 -2.61
C PHE A 102 -7.27 -5.46 -3.59
N GLN A 103 -6.14 -6.04 -4.00
CA GLN A 103 -6.12 -7.23 -4.85
C GLN A 103 -6.84 -8.41 -4.19
N GLY A 104 -6.64 -8.62 -2.87
CA GLY A 104 -7.37 -9.65 -2.13
C GLY A 104 -8.88 -9.40 -2.14
N LEU A 105 -9.31 -8.15 -1.95
CA LEU A 105 -10.72 -7.78 -2.04
C LEU A 105 -11.30 -7.94 -3.46
N PHE A 106 -10.49 -7.76 -4.50
CA PHE A 106 -10.93 -7.98 -5.87
C PHE A 106 -11.20 -9.44 -6.22
N LEU A 107 -10.61 -10.39 -5.50
CA LEU A 107 -10.90 -11.81 -5.67
C LEU A 107 -12.26 -12.22 -5.07
N ALA A 108 -12.89 -11.35 -4.27
CA ALA A 108 -14.20 -11.62 -3.72
C ALA A 108 -15.24 -11.81 -4.82
N ASP A 109 -15.98 -12.90 -4.75
CA ASP A 109 -17.14 -13.15 -5.61
C ASP A 109 -18.41 -12.67 -4.89
N LYS A 110 -19.25 -11.89 -5.58
CA LYS A 110 -20.52 -11.39 -5.06
C LYS A 110 -21.46 -12.48 -4.55
N ASN A 111 -21.35 -13.69 -5.08
CA ASN A 111 -22.19 -14.81 -4.69
C ASN A 111 -21.86 -15.36 -3.29
N TYR A 112 -20.66 -15.05 -2.77
CA TYR A 112 -20.22 -15.50 -1.45
C TYR A 112 -20.14 -14.35 -0.44
N TYR A 113 -20.04 -13.11 -0.90
CA TYR A 113 -19.87 -11.91 -0.07
C TYR A 113 -21.03 -10.95 -0.28
N GLU A 114 -22.22 -11.33 0.21
CA GLU A 114 -23.44 -10.54 0.04
C GLU A 114 -23.62 -9.46 1.13
N SER A 115 -23.12 -9.71 2.33
CA SER A 115 -23.31 -8.82 3.47
C SER A 115 -22.11 -7.90 3.73
N LYS A 116 -22.36 -6.73 4.31
CA LYS A 116 -21.33 -5.80 4.80
C LYS A 116 -20.32 -6.47 5.70
N GLU A 117 -20.79 -7.30 6.63
CA GLU A 117 -19.94 -7.97 7.61
C GLU A 117 -18.96 -8.93 6.97
N GLN A 118 -19.37 -9.65 5.93
CA GLN A 118 -18.50 -10.58 5.22
C GLN A 118 -17.38 -9.82 4.48
N VAL A 119 -17.72 -8.69 3.85
CA VAL A 119 -16.73 -7.85 3.16
C VAL A 119 -15.75 -7.20 4.14
N VAL A 120 -16.22 -6.74 5.30
CA VAL A 120 -15.35 -6.21 6.37
C VAL A 120 -14.43 -7.30 6.93
N LYS A 121 -14.95 -8.51 7.15
CA LYS A 121 -14.12 -9.66 7.59
C LYS A 121 -13.04 -10.01 6.57
N LEU A 122 -13.39 -10.01 5.28
CA LEU A 122 -12.42 -10.23 4.21
C LEU A 122 -11.36 -9.13 4.18
N TRP A 123 -11.78 -7.87 4.28
CA TRP A 123 -10.87 -6.74 4.36
C TRP A 123 -9.92 -6.84 5.56
N ALA A 124 -10.44 -7.15 6.73
CA ALA A 124 -9.63 -7.35 7.93
C ALA A 124 -8.62 -8.49 7.72
N HIS A 125 -9.05 -9.62 7.16
CA HIS A 125 -8.15 -10.73 6.82
C HIS A 125 -7.02 -10.28 5.90
N GLU A 126 -7.30 -9.55 4.81
CA GLU A 126 -6.30 -9.08 3.87
C GLU A 126 -5.34 -8.05 4.50
N VAL A 127 -5.85 -7.17 5.36
CA VAL A 127 -5.03 -6.23 6.13
C VAL A 127 -4.06 -6.97 7.06
N PHE A 128 -4.56 -7.96 7.80
CA PHE A 128 -3.70 -8.79 8.65
C PHE A 128 -2.66 -9.56 7.84
N ARG A 129 -3.06 -10.20 6.76
CA ARG A 129 -2.16 -10.95 5.87
C ARG A 129 -1.03 -10.09 5.30
N VAL A 130 -1.32 -8.84 4.94
CA VAL A 130 -0.33 -7.96 4.31
C VAL A 130 0.56 -7.25 5.34
N PHE A 131 -0.02 -6.74 6.42
CA PHE A 131 0.70 -5.88 7.36
C PHE A 131 1.14 -6.61 8.64
N HIS A 132 0.28 -7.46 9.21
CA HIS A 132 0.56 -8.13 10.48
C HIS A 132 1.50 -9.33 10.33
N ASP A 133 1.28 -10.19 9.34
CA ASP A 133 1.99 -11.47 9.23
C ASP A 133 3.50 -11.33 8.96
N ARG A 134 3.94 -10.15 8.58
CA ARG A 134 5.37 -9.83 8.45
C ARG A 134 6.02 -9.39 9.76
N LEU A 135 5.24 -9.11 10.80
CA LEU A 135 5.76 -8.65 12.08
C LEU A 135 6.35 -9.83 12.86
N ILE A 136 7.58 -9.66 13.36
CA ILE A 136 8.33 -10.74 14.02
C ILE A 136 8.38 -10.61 15.55
N SER A 137 8.13 -9.41 16.09
CA SER A 137 8.16 -9.22 17.54
C SER A 137 6.74 -9.16 18.11
N ILE A 138 6.57 -9.73 19.31
CA ILE A 138 5.28 -9.73 20.02
C ILE A 138 4.80 -8.31 20.28
N GLU A 139 5.73 -7.40 20.64
CA GLU A 139 5.42 -5.99 20.88
C GLU A 139 4.83 -5.30 19.65
N ASP A 140 5.41 -5.56 18.44
CA ASP A 140 4.94 -5.00 17.19
C ASP A 140 3.59 -5.59 16.79
N THR A 141 3.39 -6.89 16.99
CA THR A 141 2.10 -7.54 16.69
C THR A 141 1.00 -7.02 17.59
N ASP A 142 1.27 -6.82 18.89
CA ASP A 142 0.31 -6.26 19.82
C ASP A 142 0.02 -4.78 19.52
N LYS A 143 1.05 -4.02 19.12
CA LYS A 143 0.89 -2.64 18.67
C LYS A 143 -0.02 -2.57 17.44
N PHE A 144 0.22 -3.43 16.45
CA PHE A 144 -0.62 -3.51 15.25
C PHE A 144 -2.06 -3.90 15.58
N ARG A 145 -2.27 -4.88 16.44
CA ARG A 145 -3.62 -5.28 16.88
C ARG A 145 -4.38 -4.12 17.52
N ARG A 146 -3.71 -3.27 18.32
CA ARG A 146 -4.32 -2.08 18.90
C ARG A 146 -4.68 -1.02 17.85
N MET A 147 -3.90 -0.89 16.76
CA MET A 147 -4.22 0.02 15.65
C MET A 147 -5.47 -0.41 14.89
N VAL A 148 -5.68 -1.73 14.75
CA VAL A 148 -6.80 -2.31 13.98
C VAL A 148 -7.96 -2.71 14.91
N ASN A 149 -7.85 -2.49 16.22
CA ASN A 149 -8.92 -2.83 17.16
C ASN A 149 -10.20 -2.07 16.81
N PHE A 150 -11.16 -2.87 16.40
CA PHE A 150 -12.56 -2.53 16.24
C PHE A 150 -13.28 -2.72 17.56
#